data_94201a276fcdd23740d581cf25f677f6
#
_entry.id   94201a276fcdd23740d581cf25f677f6
#
_cell.length_a   1.000
_cell.length_b   1.000
_cell.length_c   1.000
_cell.angle_alpha   90.00
_cell.angle_beta   90.00
_cell.angle_gamma   90.00
#
_symmetry.space_group_name_H-M   'P 1'
#
loop_
_entity.id
_entity.type
_entity.pdbx_description
1 polymer ?
#
loop_
_entity_poly.entity_id
_entity_poly.type
_entity_poly.pdbx_seq_one_letter_code
_entity_poly.pdbx_strand_id
1 'polypeptide(L)' 'MSSKETKLKIIEAGHRAVEQLIKVAKEAIIKHDPEDELSADRLKNAAATKKLAIFDAFEILNRIDAE' A
#
# COMPACT_ATOMS: atom_id res chain seq x y z
N MET A 1 30.49 1.40 -7.09
CA MET A 1 29.12 1.73 -7.53
C MET A 1 28.84 3.20 -7.22
N SER A 2 28.27 3.95 -8.17
CA SER A 2 28.00 5.37 -7.97
C SER A 2 26.70 5.58 -7.18
N SER A 3 26.56 6.75 -6.56
CA SER A 3 25.32 7.14 -5.87
C SER A 3 24.13 7.13 -6.82
N LYS A 4 24.36 7.51 -8.07
CA LYS A 4 23.32 7.53 -9.10
C LYS A 4 22.79 6.13 -9.37
N GLU A 5 23.68 5.16 -9.51
CA GLU A 5 23.29 3.75 -9.75
C GLU A 5 22.49 3.20 -8.55
N THR A 6 22.96 3.49 -7.34
CA THR A 6 22.28 3.06 -6.13
C THR A 6 20.90 3.70 -6.02
N LYS A 7 20.80 5.00 -6.34
CA LYS A 7 19.51 5.72 -6.34
C LYS A 7 18.52 5.10 -7.32
N LEU A 8 18.97 4.73 -8.51
CA LEU A 8 18.11 4.07 -9.50
C LEU A 8 17.58 2.73 -8.99
N LYS A 9 18.40 1.97 -8.28
CA LYS A 9 17.97 0.71 -7.66
C LYS A 9 16.90 0.94 -6.59
N ILE A 10 17.05 1.98 -5.80
CA ILE A 10 16.05 2.34 -4.78
C ILE A 10 14.72 2.74 -5.44
N ILE A 11 14.80 3.53 -6.51
CA ILE A 11 13.61 3.93 -7.27
C ILE A 11 12.89 2.71 -7.86
N GLU A 12 13.63 1.77 -8.44
CA GLU A 12 13.05 0.54 -8.95
C GLU A 12 12.36 -0.26 -7.84
N ALA A 13 13.01 -0.40 -6.69
CA ALA A 13 12.43 -1.07 -5.53
C ALA A 13 11.16 -0.35 -5.06
N GLY A 14 11.16 0.98 -5.09
CA GLY A 14 9.99 1.79 -4.77
C GLY A 14 8.81 1.51 -5.70
N HIS A 15 9.04 1.42 -6.99
CA HIS A 15 7.99 1.07 -7.96
C HIS A 15 7.40 -0.32 -7.68
N ARG A 16 8.23 -1.28 -7.34
CA ARG A 16 7.77 -2.64 -6.98
C ARG A 16 6.95 -2.63 -5.69
N ALA A 17 7.36 -1.84 -4.70
CA ALA A 17 6.60 -1.68 -3.46
C ALA A 17 5.23 -1.08 -3.73
N VAL A 18 5.15 -0.07 -4.60
CA VAL A 18 3.87 0.53 -5.00
C VAL A 18 2.95 -0.51 -5.62
N GLU A 19 3.48 -1.39 -6.48
CA GLU A 19 2.68 -2.47 -7.07
C GLU A 19 2.09 -3.41 -6.01
N GLN A 20 2.86 -3.74 -4.96
CA GLN A 20 2.36 -4.55 -3.86
C GLN A 20 1.28 -3.83 -3.06
N LEU A 21 1.46 -2.53 -2.82
CA LEU A 21 0.46 -1.72 -2.12
C LEU A 21 -0.83 -1.61 -2.92
N ILE A 22 -0.74 -1.52 -4.25
CA ILE A 22 -1.90 -1.54 -5.14
C ILE A 22 -2.67 -2.85 -4.97
N LYS A 23 -1.97 -3.98 -4.91
CA LYS A 23 -2.61 -5.29 -4.70
C LYS A 23 -3.39 -5.32 -3.38
N VAL A 24 -2.78 -4.83 -2.30
CA VAL A 24 -3.44 -4.74 -1.00
C VAL A 24 -4.70 -3.87 -1.10
N ALA A 25 -4.58 -2.71 -1.74
CA ALA A 25 -5.71 -1.79 -1.90
C ALA A 25 -6.86 -2.41 -2.71
N LYS A 26 -6.55 -3.28 -3.65
CA LYS A 26 -7.54 -3.93 -4.53
C LYS A 26 -8.16 -5.20 -3.93
N GLU A 27 -7.60 -5.75 -2.87
CA GLU A 27 -8.15 -6.95 -2.25
C GLU A 27 -9.60 -6.75 -1.83
N ALA A 28 -10.43 -7.75 -2.08
CA ALA A 28 -11.83 -7.70 -1.67
C ALA A 28 -11.94 -7.73 -0.15
N ILE A 29 -12.82 -6.88 0.38
CA ILE A 29 -13.12 -6.89 1.81
C ILE A 29 -14.09 -8.05 2.06
N ILE A 30 -13.80 -8.83 3.11
CA ILE A 30 -14.67 -9.95 3.53
C ILE A 30 -16.05 -9.40 3.88
N LYS A 31 -17.09 -10.07 3.38
CA LYS A 31 -18.48 -9.67 3.56
C LYS A 31 -18.80 -9.52 5.05
N HIS A 32 -19.35 -8.35 5.38
CA HIS A 32 -19.74 -8.02 6.74
C HIS A 32 -21.03 -8.76 7.14
N ASP A 33 -21.00 -9.43 8.31
CA ASP A 33 -22.19 -9.97 8.95
C ASP A 33 -22.60 -9.01 10.07
N PRO A 34 -23.77 -8.35 9.97
CA PRO A 34 -24.18 -7.35 10.97
C PRO A 34 -24.34 -7.91 12.39
N GLU A 35 -24.54 -9.23 12.53
CA GLU A 35 -24.73 -9.87 13.84
C GLU A 35 -23.40 -10.31 14.48
N ASP A 36 -22.28 -10.24 13.74
CA ASP A 36 -21.00 -10.67 14.21
C ASP A 36 -20.09 -9.47 14.47
N GLU A 37 -19.79 -9.18 15.73
CA GLU A 37 -18.90 -8.08 16.14
C GLU A 37 -17.49 -8.24 15.57
N LEU A 38 -17.00 -9.48 15.49
CA LEU A 38 -15.69 -9.77 14.90
C LEU A 38 -15.67 -9.43 13.42
N SER A 39 -16.77 -9.66 12.72
CA SER A 39 -16.90 -9.32 11.31
C SER A 39 -16.83 -7.80 11.11
N ALA A 40 -17.48 -7.02 11.98
CA ALA A 40 -17.42 -5.56 11.96
C ALA A 40 -15.99 -5.05 12.18
N ASP A 41 -15.28 -5.60 13.16
CA ASP A 41 -13.89 -5.22 13.42
C ASP A 41 -12.97 -5.59 12.27
N ARG A 42 -13.16 -6.76 11.66
CA ARG A 42 -12.38 -7.18 10.48
C ARG A 42 -12.60 -6.24 9.31
N LEU A 43 -13.84 -5.84 9.06
CA LEU A 43 -14.18 -4.90 8.01
C LEU A 43 -13.47 -3.56 8.24
N LYS A 44 -13.55 -3.05 9.45
CA LYS A 44 -12.90 -1.80 9.84
C LYS A 44 -11.39 -1.87 9.67
N ASN A 45 -10.77 -2.96 10.13
CA ASN A 45 -9.34 -3.16 10.01
C ASN A 45 -8.89 -3.29 8.55
N ALA A 46 -9.66 -4.01 7.74
CA ALA A 46 -9.38 -4.15 6.31
C ALA A 46 -9.46 -2.81 5.60
N ALA A 47 -10.46 -1.99 5.92
CA ALA A 47 -10.61 -0.65 5.34
C ALA A 47 -9.45 0.25 5.73
N ALA A 48 -9.03 0.23 7.00
CA ALA A 48 -7.88 1.00 7.48
C ALA A 48 -6.58 0.56 6.79
N THR A 49 -6.38 -0.74 6.62
CA THR A 49 -5.21 -1.28 5.91
C THR A 49 -5.15 -0.79 4.47
N LYS A 50 -6.29 -0.78 3.78
CA LYS A 50 -6.37 -0.30 2.39
C LYS A 50 -6.07 1.19 2.29
N LYS A 51 -6.58 1.98 3.22
CA LYS A 51 -6.30 3.41 3.28
C LYS A 51 -4.80 3.66 3.45
N LEU A 52 -4.15 2.94 4.38
CA LEU A 52 -2.71 3.04 4.60
C LEU A 52 -1.94 2.65 3.34
N ALA A 53 -2.33 1.57 2.66
CA ALA A 53 -1.67 1.13 1.43
C ALA A 53 -1.75 2.21 0.35
N ILE A 54 -2.90 2.86 0.18
CA ILE A 54 -3.08 3.92 -0.80
C ILE A 54 -2.23 5.14 -0.46
N PHE A 55 -2.24 5.57 0.79
CA PHE A 55 -1.45 6.72 1.24
C PHE A 55 0.04 6.45 1.12
N ASP A 56 0.48 5.26 1.52
CA ASP A 56 1.89 4.86 1.40
C ASP A 56 2.34 4.82 -0.06
N ALA A 57 1.47 4.34 -0.96
CA ALA A 57 1.78 4.34 -2.40
C ALA A 57 1.99 5.76 -2.92
N PHE A 58 1.14 6.72 -2.53
CA PHE A 58 1.31 8.12 -2.90
C PHE A 58 2.58 8.72 -2.32
N GLU A 59 2.91 8.41 -1.08
CA GLU A 59 4.14 8.91 -0.46
C GLU A 59 5.38 8.41 -1.20
N ILE A 60 5.41 7.13 -1.55
CA ILE A 60 6.52 6.55 -2.31
C ILE A 60 6.65 7.22 -3.68
N LEU A 61 5.54 7.37 -4.41
CA LEU A 61 5.54 8.01 -5.74
C LEU A 61 5.99 9.47 -5.66
N ASN A 62 5.51 10.22 -4.67
CA ASN A 62 5.90 11.60 -4.48
C ASN A 62 7.39 11.72 -4.22
N ARG A 63 7.95 10.81 -3.45
CA ARG A 63 9.38 10.79 -3.17
C ARG A 63 10.19 10.42 -4.41
N ILE A 64 9.75 9.45 -5.17
CA ILE A 64 10.41 9.08 -6.45
C ILE A 64 10.43 10.28 -7.39
N ASP A 65 9.29 10.97 -7.54
CA ASP A 65 9.17 12.13 -8.42
C ASP A 65 10.07 13.29 -8.00
N ALA A 66 10.37 13.39 -6.70
CA ALA A 66 11.25 14.42 -6.15
C ALA A 66 12.74 14.12 -6.41
N GLU A 67 13.11 12.89 -6.72
CA GLU A 67 14.50 12.52 -7.01
C GLU A 67 14.83 12.74 -8.47
#